data_86a1cbb3e8ee37e68ab1d9c3853bc4da
#
_entry.id   86a1cbb3e8ee37e68ab1d9c3853bc4da
#
_cell.length_a   1.000
_cell.length_b   1.000
_cell.length_c   1.000
_cell.angle_alpha   90.00
_cell.angle_beta   90.00
_cell.angle_gamma   90.00
#
_symmetry.space_group_name_H-M   'P 1'
#
loop_
_entity.id
_entity.type
_entity.pdbx_description
1 polymer ?
#
loop_
_entity_poly.entity_id
_entity_poly.type
_entity_poly.pdbx_seq_one_letter_code
_entity_poly.pdbx_strand_id
1 'polypeptide(L)'
;LYRALVCLVASCPCAIVISVPLSYYSGIGAASEVGVLIKGGKYIEALAKADTFVFDKTGTLTSGKLSVNKVNTVGSYSADEVLALAAASEKYSAHPIASAIREKANGLELPELSDYSESAGHGTSAVYNGKTIQCGGSKILSDEQKKIANKDDSVFVIYDGQLIGSLNVSDTVRPEAKEVISQLKGLGVKNTVMLTGDRQQPAENVKNELGLSEYHAELLPAQKLELFKGLKSKSKGACFVGDGINDAPVLSASDCG
;
A
#
# COMPACT_ATOMS: atom_id res chain seq x y z
N LEU A 1 -37.41 53.59 -17.51
CA LEU A 1 -37.17 52.18 -17.90
C LEU A 1 -35.77 52.02 -18.51
N TYR A 2 -35.40 52.79 -19.56
CA TYR A 2 -34.12 52.65 -20.26
C TYR A 2 -32.90 52.87 -19.32
N ARG A 3 -32.88 53.90 -18.49
CA ARG A 3 -31.82 54.20 -17.51
C ARG A 3 -31.70 53.10 -16.44
N ALA A 4 -32.81 52.51 -16.03
CA ALA A 4 -32.82 51.40 -15.08
C ALA A 4 -32.24 50.12 -15.73
N LEU A 5 -32.56 49.82 -16.97
CA LEU A 5 -32.00 48.73 -17.75
C LEU A 5 -30.47 48.91 -17.97
N VAL A 6 -30.00 50.10 -18.30
CA VAL A 6 -28.57 50.41 -18.45
C VAL A 6 -27.83 50.23 -17.13
N CYS A 7 -28.38 50.68 -15.99
CA CYS A 7 -27.80 50.45 -14.69
C CYS A 7 -27.73 48.94 -14.35
N LEU A 8 -28.78 48.18 -14.64
CA LEU A 8 -28.80 46.71 -14.43
C LEU A 8 -27.75 46.00 -15.24
N VAL A 9 -27.61 46.33 -16.52
CA VAL A 9 -26.58 45.70 -17.41
C VAL A 9 -25.17 46.13 -17.03
N ALA A 10 -24.95 47.42 -16.70
CA ALA A 10 -23.67 47.97 -16.27
C ALA A 10 -23.22 47.42 -14.90
N SER A 11 -24.17 47.04 -14.04
CA SER A 11 -23.88 46.43 -12.72
C SER A 11 -23.67 44.92 -12.79
N CYS A 12 -23.87 44.30 -13.94
CA CYS A 12 -23.69 42.88 -14.12
C CYS A 12 -22.18 42.54 -14.15
N PRO A 13 -21.64 41.72 -13.22
CA PRO A 13 -20.25 41.32 -13.22
C PRO A 13 -20.00 40.23 -14.26
N CYS A 14 -20.46 40.45 -15.52
CA CYS A 14 -20.45 39.43 -16.59
C CYS A 14 -19.09 38.79 -16.80
N ALA A 15 -18.00 39.56 -16.66
CA ALA A 15 -16.64 39.02 -16.77
C ALA A 15 -16.35 37.95 -15.71
N ILE A 16 -16.77 38.19 -14.46
CA ILE A 16 -16.57 37.22 -13.36
C ILE A 16 -17.48 36.00 -13.52
N VAL A 17 -18.75 36.23 -13.87
CA VAL A 17 -19.76 35.17 -14.03
C VAL A 17 -19.39 34.19 -15.15
N ILE A 18 -18.69 34.65 -16.18
CA ILE A 18 -18.25 33.79 -17.29
C ILE A 18 -16.85 33.22 -17.03
N SER A 19 -15.90 34.01 -16.53
CA SER A 19 -14.50 33.60 -16.39
C SER A 19 -14.30 32.51 -15.33
N VAL A 20 -15.05 32.56 -14.22
CA VAL A 20 -14.93 31.56 -13.16
C VAL A 20 -15.31 30.14 -13.64
N PRO A 21 -16.54 29.92 -14.20
CA PRO A 21 -16.88 28.61 -14.75
C PRO A 21 -15.93 28.16 -15.86
N LEU A 22 -15.49 29.05 -16.73
CA LEU A 22 -14.58 28.72 -17.82
C LEU A 22 -13.23 28.23 -17.29
N SER A 23 -12.70 28.84 -16.21
CA SER A 23 -11.47 28.41 -15.55
C SER A 23 -11.60 27.01 -14.97
N TYR A 24 -12.74 26.68 -14.34
CA TYR A 24 -13.00 25.32 -13.85
C TYR A 24 -13.11 24.29 -14.97
N TYR A 25 -13.83 24.61 -16.04
CA TYR A 25 -13.94 23.73 -17.20
C TYR A 25 -12.58 23.48 -17.86
N SER A 26 -11.76 24.51 -18.00
CA SER A 26 -10.40 24.40 -18.52
C SER A 26 -9.53 23.52 -17.64
N GLY A 27 -9.60 23.70 -16.31
CA GLY A 27 -8.86 22.88 -15.35
C GLY A 27 -9.30 21.41 -15.34
N ILE A 28 -10.61 21.14 -15.44
CA ILE A 28 -11.15 19.77 -15.55
C ILE A 28 -10.70 19.13 -16.88
N GLY A 29 -10.73 19.91 -17.98
CA GLY A 29 -10.26 19.44 -19.30
C GLY A 29 -8.78 19.05 -19.27
N ALA A 30 -7.92 19.92 -18.75
CA ALA A 30 -6.49 19.66 -18.61
C ALA A 30 -6.18 18.44 -17.73
N ALA A 31 -6.93 18.24 -16.65
CA ALA A 31 -6.80 17.04 -15.83
C ALA A 31 -7.21 15.78 -16.59
N SER A 32 -8.26 15.85 -17.42
CA SER A 32 -8.74 14.73 -18.24
C SER A 32 -7.70 14.31 -19.30
N GLU A 33 -6.95 15.26 -19.86
CA GLU A 33 -5.87 14.97 -20.83
C GLU A 33 -4.76 14.08 -20.25
N VAL A 34 -4.50 14.19 -18.94
CA VAL A 34 -3.54 13.35 -18.24
C VAL A 34 -4.21 12.14 -17.54
N GLY A 35 -5.46 11.81 -17.87
CA GLY A 35 -6.17 10.65 -17.36
C GLY A 35 -6.84 10.84 -16.00
N VAL A 36 -6.94 12.06 -15.47
CA VAL A 36 -7.56 12.37 -14.18
C VAL A 36 -8.97 12.88 -14.36
N LEU A 37 -9.97 12.18 -13.84
CA LEU A 37 -11.36 12.60 -13.84
C LEU A 37 -11.72 13.37 -12.58
N ILE A 38 -11.92 14.70 -12.71
CA ILE A 38 -12.38 15.56 -11.63
C ILE A 38 -13.91 15.71 -11.71
N LYS A 39 -14.63 15.32 -10.67
CA LYS A 39 -16.10 15.26 -10.65
C LYS A 39 -16.79 16.62 -10.46
N GLY A 40 -16.06 17.73 -10.49
CA GLY A 40 -16.61 19.08 -10.42
C GLY A 40 -15.64 20.12 -9.84
N GLY A 41 -15.87 21.40 -10.13
CA GLY A 41 -15.00 22.51 -9.74
C GLY A 41 -14.75 22.64 -8.23
N LYS A 42 -15.73 22.26 -7.39
CA LYS A 42 -15.58 22.25 -5.93
C LYS A 42 -14.41 21.39 -5.45
N TYR A 43 -14.11 20.29 -6.18
CA TYR A 43 -13.01 19.40 -5.82
C TYR A 43 -11.64 19.96 -6.20
N ILE A 44 -11.57 20.79 -7.26
CA ILE A 44 -10.36 21.56 -7.59
C ILE A 44 -10.04 22.53 -6.46
N GLU A 45 -11.05 23.27 -5.96
CA GLU A 45 -10.84 24.17 -4.83
C GLU A 45 -10.45 23.46 -3.54
N ALA A 46 -11.10 22.32 -3.26
CA ALA A 46 -10.79 21.53 -2.08
C ALA A 46 -9.34 21.01 -2.14
N LEU A 47 -8.92 20.49 -3.31
CA LEU A 47 -7.56 20.01 -3.53
C LEU A 47 -6.54 21.15 -3.39
N ALA A 48 -6.81 22.33 -3.97
CA ALA A 48 -5.93 23.49 -3.88
C ALA A 48 -5.76 24.04 -2.45
N LYS A 49 -6.75 23.81 -1.57
CA LYS A 49 -6.73 24.23 -0.16
C LYS A 49 -6.16 23.16 0.78
N ALA A 50 -6.06 21.91 0.29
CA ALA A 50 -5.66 20.78 1.11
C ALA A 50 -4.19 20.91 1.56
N ASP A 51 -3.99 20.90 2.87
CA ASP A 51 -2.67 20.88 3.49
C ASP A 51 -2.36 19.54 4.17
N THR A 52 -3.31 18.62 4.14
CA THR A 52 -3.20 17.28 4.73
C THR A 52 -3.65 16.23 3.71
N PHE A 53 -2.77 15.32 3.37
CA PHE A 53 -3.04 14.18 2.50
C PHE A 53 -2.96 12.90 3.31
N VAL A 54 -4.02 12.11 3.26
CA VAL A 54 -4.13 10.84 3.96
C VAL A 54 -4.24 9.73 2.93
N PHE A 55 -3.37 8.73 3.04
CA PHE A 55 -3.25 7.63 2.08
C PHE A 55 -3.65 6.31 2.72
N ASP A 56 -4.40 5.48 1.99
CA ASP A 56 -4.38 4.05 2.28
C ASP A 56 -3.04 3.46 1.85
N LYS A 57 -2.64 2.33 2.46
CA LYS A 57 -1.42 1.64 2.09
C LYS A 57 -1.62 0.74 0.88
N THR A 58 -2.48 -0.26 1.03
CA THR A 58 -2.59 -1.40 0.11
C THR A 58 -3.31 -1.01 -1.18
N GLY A 59 -2.68 -1.27 -2.33
CA GLY A 59 -3.25 -0.88 -3.63
C GLY A 59 -3.13 0.60 -3.97
N THR A 60 -2.74 1.46 -3.01
CA THR A 60 -2.57 2.92 -3.18
C THR A 60 -1.10 3.31 -3.15
N LEU A 61 -0.45 3.34 -1.99
CA LEU A 61 1.00 3.57 -1.87
C LEU A 61 1.80 2.35 -2.32
N THR A 62 1.18 1.18 -2.27
CA THR A 62 1.73 -0.08 -2.73
C THR A 62 0.97 -0.62 -3.94
N SER A 63 1.55 -1.55 -4.66
CA SER A 63 0.95 -2.11 -5.88
C SER A 63 -0.14 -3.14 -5.63
N GLY A 64 -0.32 -3.60 -4.39
CA GLY A 64 -1.16 -4.73 -4.04
C GLY A 64 -0.55 -6.08 -4.42
N LYS A 65 0.69 -6.10 -4.96
CA LYS A 65 1.43 -7.32 -5.30
C LYS A 65 2.47 -7.61 -4.23
N LEU A 66 2.42 -8.81 -3.69
CA LEU A 66 3.44 -9.28 -2.77
C LEU A 66 4.76 -9.55 -3.50
N SER A 67 5.87 -9.21 -2.86
CA SER A 67 7.22 -9.56 -3.34
C SER A 67 8.11 -9.99 -2.18
N VAL A 68 9.11 -10.82 -2.49
CA VAL A 68 10.16 -11.19 -1.55
C VAL A 68 11.21 -10.10 -1.52
N ASN A 69 11.25 -9.31 -0.45
CA ASN A 69 12.18 -8.20 -0.29
C ASN A 69 13.54 -8.67 0.21
N LYS A 70 13.54 -9.65 1.12
CA LYS A 70 14.76 -10.14 1.74
C LYS A 70 14.64 -11.62 2.04
N VAL A 71 15.75 -12.33 1.84
CA VAL A 71 15.95 -13.72 2.27
C VAL A 71 16.99 -13.70 3.39
N ASN A 72 16.61 -14.14 4.58
CA ASN A 72 17.50 -14.30 5.71
C ASN A 72 17.84 -15.78 5.88
N THR A 73 19.11 -16.09 6.07
CA THR A 73 19.61 -17.48 6.19
C THR A 73 20.01 -17.80 7.61
N VAL A 74 19.88 -19.06 7.99
CA VAL A 74 20.33 -19.59 9.28
C VAL A 74 21.24 -20.79 9.00
N GLY A 75 22.40 -20.83 9.65
CA GLY A 75 23.41 -21.87 9.44
C GLY A 75 24.24 -21.65 8.17
N SER A 76 24.54 -22.73 7.44
CA SER A 76 25.43 -22.75 6.28
C SER A 76 24.74 -22.58 4.93
N TYR A 77 23.42 -22.38 4.91
CA TYR A 77 22.63 -22.25 3.68
C TYR A 77 22.81 -20.88 3.04
N SER A 78 22.91 -20.84 1.72
CA SER A 78 22.87 -19.61 0.95
C SER A 78 21.44 -19.08 0.77
N ALA A 79 21.31 -17.80 0.44
CA ALA A 79 20.00 -17.19 0.19
C ALA A 79 19.29 -17.85 -1.01
N ASP A 80 20.05 -18.24 -2.04
CA ASP A 80 19.49 -18.87 -3.23
C ASP A 80 19.02 -20.30 -2.92
N GLU A 81 19.73 -21.06 -2.07
CA GLU A 81 19.29 -22.40 -1.64
C GLU A 81 17.99 -22.31 -0.82
N VAL A 82 17.91 -21.39 0.15
CA VAL A 82 16.69 -21.19 0.94
C VAL A 82 15.52 -20.79 0.05
N LEU A 83 15.76 -19.88 -0.90
CA LEU A 83 14.73 -19.41 -1.83
C LEU A 83 14.29 -20.52 -2.80
N ALA A 84 15.22 -21.31 -3.34
CA ALA A 84 14.92 -22.43 -4.22
C ALA A 84 14.08 -23.51 -3.50
N LEU A 85 14.45 -23.86 -2.28
CA LEU A 85 13.71 -24.81 -1.45
C LEU A 85 12.30 -24.30 -1.10
N ALA A 86 12.18 -23.02 -0.74
CA ALA A 86 10.90 -22.38 -0.50
C ALA A 86 10.02 -22.41 -1.76
N ALA A 87 10.56 -22.02 -2.91
CA ALA A 87 9.83 -22.00 -4.18
C ALA A 87 9.40 -23.39 -4.64
N ALA A 88 10.24 -24.40 -4.44
CA ALA A 88 9.90 -25.78 -4.72
C ALA A 88 8.77 -26.28 -3.80
N SER A 89 8.81 -25.95 -2.50
CA SER A 89 7.75 -26.28 -1.54
C SER A 89 6.42 -25.59 -1.85
N GLU A 90 6.46 -24.38 -2.41
CA GLU A 90 5.28 -23.58 -2.76
C GLU A 90 4.83 -23.77 -4.23
N LYS A 91 5.38 -24.78 -4.93
CA LYS A 91 5.14 -25.00 -6.37
C LYS A 91 3.66 -25.13 -6.73
N TYR A 92 2.90 -25.81 -5.89
CA TYR A 92 1.48 -26.12 -6.15
C TYR A 92 0.52 -25.26 -5.35
N SER A 93 1.00 -24.42 -4.43
CA SER A 93 0.17 -23.53 -3.65
C SER A 93 -0.39 -22.37 -4.51
N ALA A 94 -1.68 -22.10 -4.37
CA ALA A 94 -2.36 -20.96 -5.00
C ALA A 94 -2.26 -19.65 -4.18
N HIS A 95 -1.58 -19.70 -3.04
CA HIS A 95 -1.50 -18.54 -2.15
C HIS A 95 -0.70 -17.38 -2.79
N PRO A 96 -1.09 -16.10 -2.63
CA PRO A 96 -0.36 -14.96 -3.18
C PRO A 96 1.12 -14.91 -2.76
N ILE A 97 1.43 -15.30 -1.53
CA ILE A 97 2.82 -15.42 -1.02
C ILE A 97 3.61 -16.45 -1.84
N ALA A 98 3.01 -17.60 -2.16
CA ALA A 98 3.65 -18.62 -2.98
C ALA A 98 4.00 -18.10 -4.37
N SER A 99 3.10 -17.30 -4.97
CA SER A 99 3.38 -16.65 -6.26
C SER A 99 4.56 -15.69 -6.18
N ALA A 100 4.64 -14.89 -5.12
CA ALA A 100 5.76 -13.97 -4.89
C ALA A 100 7.10 -14.70 -4.72
N ILE A 101 7.09 -15.83 -4.00
CA ILE A 101 8.29 -16.67 -3.79
C ILE A 101 8.74 -17.27 -5.12
N ARG A 102 7.82 -17.85 -5.90
CA ARG A 102 8.14 -18.43 -7.22
C ARG A 102 8.64 -17.37 -8.21
N GLU A 103 8.05 -16.18 -8.21
CA GLU A 103 8.50 -15.06 -9.05
C GLU A 103 9.92 -14.62 -8.70
N LYS A 104 10.24 -14.54 -7.42
CA LYS A 104 11.59 -14.19 -6.94
C LYS A 104 12.62 -15.27 -7.27
N ALA A 105 12.22 -16.54 -7.24
CA ALA A 105 13.07 -17.69 -7.56
C ALA A 105 13.21 -17.93 -9.07
N ASN A 106 12.64 -17.08 -9.91
CA ASN A 106 12.73 -17.23 -11.36
C ASN A 106 14.21 -17.17 -11.82
N GLY A 107 14.64 -18.21 -12.52
CA GLY A 107 16.03 -18.37 -12.95
C GLY A 107 16.90 -19.22 -12.02
N LEU A 108 16.39 -19.61 -10.85
CA LEU A 108 17.05 -20.60 -10.00
C LEU A 108 16.65 -22.03 -10.39
N GLU A 109 17.58 -22.96 -10.24
CA GLU A 109 17.30 -24.37 -10.38
C GLU A 109 16.54 -24.86 -9.14
N LEU A 110 15.28 -25.30 -9.33
CA LEU A 110 14.43 -25.74 -8.24
C LEU A 110 14.63 -27.24 -7.98
N PRO A 111 14.85 -27.67 -6.73
CA PRO A 111 14.95 -29.07 -6.39
C PRO A 111 13.62 -29.80 -6.59
N GLU A 112 13.70 -31.08 -6.97
CA GLU A 112 12.50 -31.93 -7.02
C GLU A 112 12.12 -32.38 -5.60
N LEU A 113 10.84 -32.20 -5.26
CA LEU A 113 10.28 -32.61 -3.97
C LEU A 113 9.22 -33.68 -4.19
N SER A 114 9.14 -34.61 -3.24
CA SER A 114 8.08 -35.64 -3.17
C SER A 114 7.13 -35.36 -2.00
N ASP A 115 6.04 -36.14 -1.92
CA ASP A 115 5.09 -36.18 -0.79
C ASP A 115 4.57 -34.78 -0.38
N TYR A 116 4.18 -33.98 -1.38
CA TYR A 116 3.65 -32.65 -1.16
C TYR A 116 2.31 -32.68 -0.42
N SER A 117 2.20 -31.84 0.58
CA SER A 117 0.95 -31.56 1.28
C SER A 117 0.85 -30.09 1.66
N GLU A 118 -0.36 -29.54 1.65
CA GLU A 118 -0.65 -28.16 2.08
C GLU A 118 -1.71 -28.20 3.18
N SER A 119 -1.45 -27.45 4.26
CA SER A 119 -2.35 -27.34 5.41
C SER A 119 -2.73 -25.91 5.65
N ALA A 120 -4.03 -25.61 5.65
CA ALA A 120 -4.54 -24.26 5.86
C ALA A 120 -4.01 -23.65 7.16
N GLY A 121 -3.35 -22.49 7.04
CA GLY A 121 -2.76 -21.75 8.16
C GLY A 121 -1.44 -22.31 8.72
N HIS A 122 -0.92 -23.42 8.19
CA HIS A 122 0.39 -23.99 8.54
C HIS A 122 1.38 -23.95 7.38
N GLY A 123 0.89 -23.77 6.13
CA GLY A 123 1.73 -23.73 4.95
C GLY A 123 1.90 -25.09 4.27
N THR A 124 3.01 -25.29 3.61
CA THR A 124 3.32 -26.44 2.79
C THR A 124 4.35 -27.37 3.47
N SER A 125 4.27 -28.65 3.18
CA SER A 125 5.23 -29.67 3.60
C SER A 125 5.51 -30.61 2.43
N ALA A 126 6.77 -31.01 2.28
CA ALA A 126 7.22 -31.94 1.25
C ALA A 126 8.46 -32.71 1.74
N VAL A 127 8.97 -33.62 0.92
CA VAL A 127 10.20 -34.38 1.21
C VAL A 127 11.27 -34.02 0.18
N TYR A 128 12.44 -33.66 0.68
CA TYR A 128 13.65 -33.38 -0.09
C TYR A 128 14.82 -34.27 0.43
N ASN A 129 15.44 -35.04 -0.44
CA ASN A 129 16.54 -35.98 -0.08
C ASN A 129 16.19 -36.88 1.13
N GLY A 130 14.94 -37.38 1.20
CA GLY A 130 14.48 -38.26 2.29
C GLY A 130 14.20 -37.54 3.62
N LYS A 131 14.25 -36.19 3.66
CA LYS A 131 14.01 -35.36 4.83
C LYS A 131 12.86 -34.41 4.61
N THR A 132 12.12 -34.12 5.66
CA THR A 132 10.96 -33.20 5.59
C THR A 132 11.40 -31.75 5.44
N ILE A 133 10.78 -31.06 4.48
CA ILE A 133 10.86 -29.61 4.35
C ILE A 133 9.48 -29.02 4.61
N GLN A 134 9.42 -27.91 5.34
CA GLN A 134 8.20 -27.16 5.63
C GLN A 134 8.42 -25.69 5.29
N CYS A 135 7.43 -25.09 4.64
CA CYS A 135 7.42 -23.66 4.32
C CYS A 135 6.09 -23.06 4.77
N GLY A 136 6.13 -22.01 5.61
CA GLY A 136 4.90 -21.42 6.14
C GLY A 136 5.12 -20.28 7.10
N GLY A 137 4.03 -19.77 7.69
CA GLY A 137 4.06 -18.70 8.66
C GLY A 137 4.61 -19.09 10.03
N SER A 138 4.66 -18.16 10.96
CA SER A 138 5.25 -18.35 12.31
C SER A 138 4.65 -19.48 13.15
N LYS A 139 3.51 -20.03 12.74
CA LYS A 139 2.87 -21.18 13.42
C LYS A 139 3.63 -22.49 13.28
N ILE A 140 4.46 -22.63 12.25
CA ILE A 140 5.28 -23.84 12.04
C ILE A 140 6.53 -23.86 12.91
N LEU A 141 6.88 -22.74 13.53
CA LEU A 141 8.08 -22.59 14.35
C LEU A 141 7.86 -23.16 15.75
N SER A 142 8.86 -23.89 16.25
CA SER A 142 8.99 -24.24 17.67
C SER A 142 9.29 -23.00 18.51
N ASP A 143 9.11 -23.08 19.82
CA ASP A 143 9.38 -21.93 20.71
C ASP A 143 10.87 -21.54 20.74
N GLU A 144 11.76 -22.47 20.48
CA GLU A 144 13.20 -22.19 20.33
C GLU A 144 13.48 -21.47 19.00
N GLN A 145 12.87 -21.92 17.90
CA GLN A 145 13.00 -21.32 16.58
C GLN A 145 12.43 -19.89 16.55
N LYS A 146 11.33 -19.61 17.26
CA LYS A 146 10.76 -18.26 17.40
C LYS A 146 11.72 -17.24 18.02
N LYS A 147 12.69 -17.71 18.84
CA LYS A 147 13.69 -16.81 19.44
C LYS A 147 14.78 -16.39 18.46
N ILE A 148 15.03 -17.23 17.47
CA ILE A 148 16.08 -17.02 16.44
C ILE A 148 15.46 -16.35 15.20
N ALA A 149 14.18 -16.61 14.94
CA ALA A 149 13.46 -16.10 13.78
C ALA A 149 13.37 -14.57 13.81
N ASN A 150 13.59 -13.94 12.66
CA ASN A 150 13.38 -12.51 12.52
C ASN A 150 11.87 -12.22 12.56
N LYS A 151 11.47 -11.30 13.44
CA LYS A 151 10.06 -10.92 13.64
C LYS A 151 9.43 -10.23 12.44
N ASP A 152 10.26 -9.67 11.57
CA ASP A 152 9.82 -8.97 10.36
C ASP A 152 9.52 -9.91 9.20
N ASP A 153 9.93 -11.19 9.32
CA ASP A 153 9.72 -12.17 8.26
C ASP A 153 8.33 -12.82 8.38
N SER A 154 7.76 -13.11 7.23
CA SER A 154 6.41 -13.65 7.11
C SER A 154 6.37 -15.13 6.74
N VAL A 155 7.46 -15.65 6.17
CA VAL A 155 7.59 -17.05 5.75
C VAL A 155 8.88 -17.63 6.30
N PHE A 156 8.79 -18.84 6.84
CA PHE A 156 9.89 -19.56 7.45
C PHE A 156 10.08 -20.90 6.73
N VAL A 157 11.33 -21.28 6.55
CA VAL A 157 11.71 -22.54 5.87
C VAL A 157 12.42 -23.43 6.88
N ILE A 158 11.82 -24.58 7.13
CA ILE A 158 12.32 -25.60 8.06
C ILE A 158 12.72 -26.83 7.25
N TYR A 159 13.94 -27.32 7.43
CA TYR A 159 14.43 -28.55 6.81
C TYR A 159 14.97 -29.49 7.87
N ASP A 160 14.51 -30.71 7.87
CA ASP A 160 14.87 -31.75 8.86
C ASP A 160 14.65 -31.25 10.32
N GLY A 161 13.56 -30.54 10.56
CA GLY A 161 13.23 -29.96 11.86
C GLY A 161 14.06 -28.73 12.26
N GLN A 162 14.98 -28.25 11.43
CA GLN A 162 15.82 -27.08 11.70
C GLN A 162 15.39 -25.90 10.84
N LEU A 163 15.33 -24.72 11.45
CA LEU A 163 15.11 -23.47 10.70
C LEU A 163 16.36 -23.16 9.87
N ILE A 164 16.23 -23.17 8.55
CA ILE A 164 17.32 -22.90 7.60
C ILE A 164 17.29 -21.48 7.07
N GLY A 165 16.15 -20.82 7.14
CA GLY A 165 16.00 -19.43 6.72
C GLY A 165 14.57 -18.93 6.79
N SER A 166 14.42 -17.66 6.43
CA SER A 166 13.13 -16.97 6.40
C SER A 166 13.08 -15.91 5.31
N LEU A 167 11.87 -15.60 4.87
CA LEU A 167 11.62 -14.66 3.80
C LEU A 167 10.75 -13.51 4.31
N ASN A 168 11.21 -12.30 4.07
CA ASN A 168 10.39 -11.10 4.23
C ASN A 168 9.57 -10.91 2.95
N VAL A 169 8.28 -11.19 3.05
CA VAL A 169 7.34 -11.01 1.94
C VAL A 169 6.38 -9.90 2.32
N SER A 170 6.38 -8.83 1.56
CA SER A 170 5.48 -7.71 1.77
C SER A 170 5.02 -7.10 0.45
N ASP A 171 4.02 -6.26 0.55
CA ASP A 171 3.48 -5.52 -0.59
C ASP A 171 4.50 -4.50 -1.09
N THR A 172 4.69 -4.46 -2.40
CA THR A 172 5.70 -3.61 -3.05
C THR A 172 5.25 -2.16 -3.10
N VAL A 173 6.05 -1.27 -2.56
CA VAL A 173 5.85 0.19 -2.69
C VAL A 173 5.91 0.58 -4.17
N ARG A 174 4.98 1.43 -4.61
CA ARG A 174 4.99 1.94 -5.98
C ARG A 174 6.24 2.80 -6.23
N PRO A 175 6.93 2.61 -7.35
CA PRO A 175 8.15 3.37 -7.65
C PRO A 175 7.95 4.89 -7.62
N GLU A 176 6.78 5.35 -8.10
CA GLU A 176 6.40 6.76 -8.15
C GLU A 176 5.97 7.35 -6.81
N ALA A 177 5.62 6.53 -5.82
CA ALA A 177 5.04 7.01 -4.55
C ALA A 177 5.97 7.97 -3.80
N LYS A 178 7.27 7.68 -3.76
CA LYS A 178 8.26 8.52 -3.08
C LYS A 178 8.38 9.90 -3.71
N GLU A 179 8.39 9.94 -5.03
CA GLU A 179 8.46 11.19 -5.78
C GLU A 179 7.20 12.03 -5.55
N VAL A 180 6.01 11.42 -5.63
CA VAL A 180 4.73 12.08 -5.39
C VAL A 180 4.67 12.70 -3.98
N ILE A 181 5.08 11.96 -2.93
CA ILE A 181 5.14 12.49 -1.57
C ILE A 181 6.10 13.69 -1.47
N SER A 182 7.25 13.62 -2.14
CA SER A 182 8.21 14.73 -2.17
C SER A 182 7.64 15.95 -2.87
N GLN A 183 6.98 15.76 -4.02
CA GLN A 183 6.33 16.85 -4.78
C GLN A 183 5.19 17.50 -3.97
N LEU A 184 4.34 16.73 -3.29
CA LEU A 184 3.30 17.26 -2.42
C LEU A 184 3.87 18.16 -1.32
N LYS A 185 4.96 17.76 -0.69
CA LYS A 185 5.67 18.60 0.29
C LYS A 185 6.21 19.89 -0.33
N GLY A 186 6.76 19.79 -1.55
CA GLY A 186 7.23 20.96 -2.32
C GLY A 186 6.11 21.94 -2.65
N LEU A 187 4.88 21.46 -2.84
CA LEU A 187 3.68 22.27 -3.05
C LEU A 187 3.08 22.87 -1.77
N GLY A 188 3.69 22.63 -0.61
CA GLY A 188 3.27 23.21 0.67
C GLY A 188 2.32 22.33 1.50
N VAL A 189 2.14 21.06 1.12
CA VAL A 189 1.42 20.08 1.95
C VAL A 189 2.20 19.84 3.24
N LYS A 190 1.54 20.01 4.37
CA LYS A 190 2.14 19.93 5.70
C LYS A 190 2.18 18.53 6.24
N ASN A 191 1.08 17.80 6.04
CA ASN A 191 0.89 16.48 6.62
C ASN A 191 0.64 15.44 5.51
N THR A 192 1.48 14.42 5.48
CA THR A 192 1.31 13.23 4.66
C THR A 192 1.19 12.04 5.60
N VAL A 193 -0.01 11.48 5.73
CA VAL A 193 -0.35 10.47 6.73
C VAL A 193 -0.76 9.18 6.05
N MET A 194 -0.36 8.04 6.58
CA MET A 194 -0.81 6.73 6.10
C MET A 194 -1.74 6.08 7.13
N LEU A 195 -2.90 5.56 6.68
CA LEU A 195 -3.81 4.74 7.48
C LEU A 195 -3.87 3.33 6.91
N THR A 196 -3.60 2.31 7.73
CA THR A 196 -3.59 0.93 7.27
C THR A 196 -4.13 -0.04 8.33
N GLY A 197 -4.73 -1.14 7.88
CA GLY A 197 -5.08 -2.28 8.73
C GLY A 197 -3.92 -3.24 8.99
N ASP A 198 -2.77 -3.03 8.35
CA ASP A 198 -1.60 -3.89 8.50
C ASP A 198 -0.91 -3.73 9.86
N ARG A 199 0.00 -4.66 10.14
CA ARG A 199 0.83 -4.63 11.36
C ARG A 199 1.74 -3.40 11.40
N GLN A 200 2.15 -3.02 12.61
CA GLN A 200 3.00 -1.85 12.88
C GLN A 200 4.29 -1.84 12.05
N GLN A 201 5.07 -2.93 12.09
CA GLN A 201 6.40 -2.98 11.47
C GLN A 201 6.39 -2.76 9.94
N PRO A 202 5.56 -3.47 9.15
CA PRO A 202 5.43 -3.19 7.71
C PRO A 202 4.98 -1.76 7.41
N ALA A 203 4.10 -1.20 8.23
CA ALA A 203 3.63 0.18 8.06
C ALA A 203 4.74 1.19 8.35
N GLU A 204 5.52 0.99 9.39
CA GLU A 204 6.67 1.82 9.74
C GLU A 204 7.73 1.81 8.64
N ASN A 205 8.02 0.66 8.06
CA ASN A 205 8.96 0.52 6.95
C ASN A 205 8.52 1.38 5.75
N VAL A 206 7.27 1.28 5.34
CA VAL A 206 6.71 2.09 4.24
C VAL A 206 6.74 3.58 4.57
N LYS A 207 6.37 3.97 5.80
CA LYS A 207 6.45 5.36 6.27
C LYS A 207 7.86 5.92 6.14
N ASN A 208 8.87 5.16 6.56
CA ASN A 208 10.27 5.59 6.53
C ASN A 208 10.80 5.64 5.10
N GLU A 209 10.48 4.66 4.26
CA GLU A 209 10.88 4.59 2.85
C GLU A 209 10.33 5.78 2.04
N LEU A 210 9.05 6.12 2.22
CA LEU A 210 8.38 7.21 1.53
C LEU A 210 8.60 8.58 2.20
N GLY A 211 9.11 8.60 3.43
CA GLY A 211 9.27 9.82 4.20
C GLY A 211 7.96 10.48 4.61
N LEU A 212 6.92 9.70 4.90
CA LEU A 212 5.64 10.23 5.40
C LEU A 212 5.81 10.89 6.77
N SER A 213 4.93 11.87 7.05
CA SER A 213 4.97 12.59 8.33
C SER A 213 4.50 11.69 9.49
N GLU A 214 3.45 10.90 9.25
CA GLU A 214 2.79 10.10 10.28
C GLU A 214 2.20 8.81 9.67
N TYR A 215 2.00 7.77 10.50
CA TYR A 215 1.26 6.58 10.12
C TYR A 215 0.47 6.03 11.29
N HIS A 216 -0.63 5.35 10.99
CA HIS A 216 -1.42 4.57 11.93
C HIS A 216 -1.69 3.19 11.33
N ALA A 217 -1.35 2.17 12.09
CA ALA A 217 -1.45 0.77 11.69
C ALA A 217 -2.49 0.00 12.53
N GLU A 218 -2.79 -1.23 12.13
CA GLU A 218 -3.72 -2.14 12.83
C GLU A 218 -5.14 -1.56 12.99
N LEU A 219 -5.56 -0.72 12.03
CA LEU A 219 -6.83 -0.02 12.07
C LEU A 219 -7.97 -0.86 11.49
N LEU A 220 -9.08 -0.91 12.22
CA LEU A 220 -10.36 -1.32 11.66
C LEU A 220 -10.97 -0.19 10.79
N PRO A 221 -11.85 -0.51 9.82
CA PRO A 221 -12.45 0.51 8.93
C PRO A 221 -13.12 1.67 9.68
N ALA A 222 -13.81 1.41 10.79
CA ALA A 222 -14.42 2.45 11.61
C ALA A 222 -13.38 3.38 12.25
N GLN A 223 -12.26 2.81 12.71
CA GLN A 223 -11.16 3.57 13.31
C GLN A 223 -10.44 4.44 12.27
N LYS A 224 -10.28 3.96 11.02
CA LYS A 224 -9.75 4.78 9.91
C LYS A 224 -10.60 6.04 9.73
N LEU A 225 -11.93 5.90 9.72
CA LEU A 225 -12.84 7.04 9.55
C LEU A 225 -12.75 8.03 10.71
N GLU A 226 -12.69 7.58 11.95
CA GLU A 226 -12.57 8.45 13.13
C GLU A 226 -11.26 9.22 13.15
N LEU A 227 -10.14 8.53 12.90
CA LEU A 227 -8.82 9.17 12.78
C LEU A 227 -8.79 10.20 11.65
N PHE A 228 -9.34 9.86 10.48
CA PHE A 228 -9.43 10.79 9.36
C PHE A 228 -10.21 12.05 9.75
N LYS A 229 -11.38 11.92 10.40
CA LYS A 229 -12.16 13.08 10.90
C LYS A 229 -11.36 13.93 11.88
N GLY A 230 -10.58 13.30 12.76
CA GLY A 230 -9.68 13.99 13.69
C GLY A 230 -8.56 14.77 12.98
N LEU A 231 -7.97 14.22 11.94
CA LEU A 231 -6.97 14.89 11.10
C LEU A 231 -7.59 16.05 10.33
N LYS A 232 -8.75 15.81 9.71
CA LYS A 232 -9.49 16.84 8.97
C LYS A 232 -9.85 18.04 9.83
N SER A 233 -10.28 17.84 11.06
CA SER A 233 -10.65 18.95 11.98
C SER A 233 -9.48 19.87 12.34
N LYS A 234 -8.26 19.41 12.18
CA LYS A 234 -7.01 20.15 12.47
C LYS A 234 -6.34 20.72 11.22
N SER A 235 -6.88 20.45 10.03
CA SER A 235 -6.34 20.84 8.73
C SER A 235 -7.14 22.00 8.11
N LYS A 236 -6.56 22.67 7.13
CA LYS A 236 -7.27 23.64 6.27
C LYS A 236 -8.12 22.96 5.21
N GLY A 237 -7.77 21.74 4.85
CA GLY A 237 -8.45 20.83 3.96
C GLY A 237 -7.74 19.49 3.97
N ALA A 238 -8.51 18.39 3.98
CA ALA A 238 -8.00 17.03 4.01
C ALA A 238 -8.43 16.27 2.77
N CYS A 239 -7.45 15.74 2.05
CA CYS A 239 -7.64 14.86 0.92
C CYS A 239 -7.37 13.40 1.35
N PHE A 240 -8.22 12.46 0.92
CA PHE A 240 -7.99 11.05 1.11
C PHE A 240 -7.69 10.37 -0.22
N VAL A 241 -6.66 9.53 -0.25
CA VAL A 241 -6.24 8.76 -1.43
C VAL A 241 -6.34 7.27 -1.10
N GLY A 242 -7.19 6.57 -1.82
CA GLY A 242 -7.45 5.15 -1.61
C GLY A 242 -8.03 4.47 -2.84
N ASP A 243 -8.16 3.14 -2.83
CA ASP A 243 -8.65 2.33 -3.95
C ASP A 243 -10.19 2.34 -4.12
N GLY A 244 -10.91 2.91 -3.16
CA GLY A 244 -12.35 3.18 -3.20
C GLY A 244 -13.26 2.09 -2.65
N ILE A 245 -12.91 0.82 -2.66
CA ILE A 245 -13.81 -0.26 -2.26
C ILE A 245 -13.92 -0.34 -0.73
N ASN A 246 -12.78 -0.41 -0.05
CA ASN A 246 -12.71 -0.54 1.41
C ASN A 246 -12.78 0.82 2.12
N ASP A 247 -12.42 1.90 1.42
CA ASP A 247 -12.25 3.23 1.97
C ASP A 247 -13.41 4.18 1.66
N ALA A 248 -14.51 3.69 1.06
CA ALA A 248 -15.67 4.50 0.70
C ALA A 248 -16.20 5.41 1.82
N PRO A 249 -16.28 4.98 3.10
CA PRO A 249 -16.70 5.86 4.19
C PRO A 249 -15.72 7.02 4.42
N VAL A 250 -14.41 6.79 4.31
CA VAL A 250 -13.37 7.82 4.51
C VAL A 250 -13.36 8.79 3.33
N LEU A 251 -13.45 8.26 2.09
CA LEU A 251 -13.55 9.04 0.86
C LEU A 251 -14.77 9.98 0.91
N SER A 252 -15.91 9.49 1.38
CA SER A 252 -17.13 10.32 1.51
C SER A 252 -17.01 11.41 2.57
N ALA A 253 -16.16 11.22 3.58
CA ALA A 253 -15.93 12.18 4.65
C ALA A 253 -14.86 13.23 4.28
N SER A 254 -14.05 12.98 3.23
CA SER A 254 -12.97 13.86 2.79
C SER A 254 -13.50 15.12 2.10
N ASP A 255 -12.67 16.17 2.02
CA ASP A 255 -12.97 17.37 1.23
C ASP A 255 -12.75 17.08 -0.26
N CYS A 256 -11.74 16.24 -0.57
CA CYS A 256 -11.47 15.64 -1.87
C CYS A 256 -10.90 14.23 -1.68
N GLY A 257 -11.19 13.34 -2.61
CA GLY A 257 -10.73 11.97 -2.59
C GLY A 257 -10.89 11.32 -3.95
#